data_d239d6407872bff710acf4fd60c4b1ba
#
_entry.id   d239d6407872bff710acf4fd60c4b1ba
#
_cell.length_a   1.000
_cell.length_b   1.000
_cell.length_c   1.000
_cell.angle_alpha   90.00
_cell.angle_beta   90.00
_cell.angle_gamma   90.00
#
_symmetry.space_group_name_H-M   'P 1'
#
loop_
_entity.id
_entity.type
_entity.pdbx_description
1 polymer ?
#
loop_
_entity_poly.entity_id
_entity_poly.type
_entity_poly.pdbx_seq_one_letter_code
_entity_poly.pdbx_strand_id
1 'polypeptide(L)'
;MKLRRFRLEELQKATDNFSHDFLIGHGSFANVYRGTFPVEGTLAIKKPHSEAYTSTEDFRNEVRLLSKVKHENLVALVGFCEETGKKGPKAAKILVYEYVANGSLLDYIIGKGGRSLTWRERVKIAIGAAKGIGHLHEGIRPSIIHRDLKPSNILVGEGFEAKVSDFGLVRTGPVGDESHVTSKVKGTLGYLDPAYCSTFHLTPFTDVYSFGVILLQLLTARPALDSTRAANSTSHIINWARLSIEKGKIGDILDTNLLVQGCNMEMMVKMGEIALRCVVKVPKERPTMSQVRQELEAALKAADDEDLPPPPPAASMGDGDDDQRKSGRIHRSSDSVVSVDGIGLERFHVELDSVSFQSVSLRCLETSISMD
;
A
#
# COMPACT_ATOMS: atom_id res chain seq x y z
N MET A 1 -6.62 9.02 23.39
CA MET A 1 -5.69 10.15 23.46
C MET A 1 -6.42 11.38 22.91
N LYS A 2 -6.37 12.52 23.59
CA LYS A 2 -7.02 13.76 23.12
C LYS A 2 -6.14 14.34 22.00
N LEU A 3 -6.72 14.71 20.85
CA LEU A 3 -5.98 15.36 19.76
C LEU A 3 -5.36 16.68 20.25
N ARG A 4 -4.10 16.92 19.89
CA ARG A 4 -3.43 18.17 20.20
C ARG A 4 -3.88 19.27 19.22
N ARG A 5 -4.16 20.46 19.74
CA ARG A 5 -4.34 21.65 18.93
C ARG A 5 -3.02 22.40 18.83
N PHE A 6 -2.46 22.46 17.63
CA PHE A 6 -1.22 23.18 17.32
C PHE A 6 -1.54 24.64 16.97
N ARG A 7 -0.64 25.56 17.32
CA ARG A 7 -0.67 26.93 16.81
C ARG A 7 0.08 26.98 15.49
N LEU A 8 -0.33 27.87 14.58
CA LEU A 8 0.33 28.03 13.28
C LEU A 8 1.81 28.38 13.43
N GLU A 9 2.15 29.25 14.39
CA GLU A 9 3.52 29.64 14.68
C GLU A 9 4.42 28.46 15.08
N GLU A 10 3.87 27.47 15.83
CA GLU A 10 4.61 26.24 16.18
C GLU A 10 4.94 25.42 14.94
N LEU A 11 3.96 25.28 14.03
CA LEU A 11 4.14 24.53 12.78
C LEU A 11 5.13 25.24 11.85
N GLN A 12 5.05 26.57 11.74
CA GLN A 12 5.98 27.38 10.96
C GLN A 12 7.40 27.27 11.50
N LYS A 13 7.58 27.36 12.81
CA LYS A 13 8.89 27.20 13.45
C LYS A 13 9.48 25.79 13.23
N ALA A 14 8.67 24.75 13.34
CA ALA A 14 9.11 23.35 13.19
C ALA A 14 9.49 22.99 11.74
N THR A 15 9.06 23.79 10.74
CA THR A 15 9.27 23.54 9.31
C THR A 15 10.01 24.67 8.59
N ASP A 16 10.63 25.58 9.34
CA ASP A 16 11.24 26.78 8.79
C ASP A 16 10.30 27.48 7.78
N ASN A 17 9.13 27.87 8.31
CA ASN A 17 8.05 28.50 7.53
C ASN A 17 7.59 27.69 6.31
N PHE A 18 7.49 26.34 6.45
CA PHE A 18 7.14 25.39 5.38
C PHE A 18 8.14 25.43 4.22
N SER A 19 9.43 25.52 4.56
CA SER A 19 10.53 25.50 3.59
C SER A 19 10.55 24.19 2.80
N HIS A 20 11.05 24.26 1.58
CA HIS A 20 11.23 23.12 0.69
C HIS A 20 12.13 22.04 1.29
N ASP A 21 13.10 22.42 2.14
CA ASP A 21 14.02 21.46 2.79
C ASP A 21 13.32 20.51 3.76
N PHE A 22 12.15 20.88 4.23
CA PHE A 22 11.29 20.06 5.09
C PHE A 22 10.17 19.35 4.32
N LEU A 23 10.06 19.55 3.02
CA LEU A 23 9.03 18.91 2.18
C LEU A 23 9.35 17.42 2.01
N ILE A 24 8.43 16.56 2.42
CA ILE A 24 8.55 15.09 2.32
C ILE A 24 7.52 14.46 1.39
N GLY A 25 6.50 15.22 0.99
CA GLY A 25 5.47 14.77 0.06
C GLY A 25 4.78 15.94 -0.63
N HIS A 26 4.55 15.80 -1.93
CA HIS A 26 3.80 16.75 -2.74
C HIS A 26 2.62 16.04 -3.40
N GLY A 27 1.43 16.56 -3.24
CA GLY A 27 0.20 15.99 -3.81
C GLY A 27 -0.70 17.08 -4.38
N SER A 28 -1.71 16.68 -5.16
CA SER A 28 -2.64 17.60 -5.83
C SER A 28 -3.42 18.48 -4.86
N PHE A 29 -3.61 18.07 -3.61
CA PHE A 29 -4.45 18.77 -2.64
C PHE A 29 -3.68 19.34 -1.45
N ALA A 30 -2.46 18.85 -1.19
CA ALA A 30 -1.67 19.24 -0.02
C ALA A 30 -0.20 18.93 -0.21
N ASN A 31 0.63 19.71 0.48
CA ASN A 31 2.03 19.41 0.74
C ASN A 31 2.18 18.80 2.13
N VAL A 32 3.11 17.86 2.28
CA VAL A 32 3.45 17.25 3.56
C VAL A 32 4.88 17.63 3.94
N TYR A 33 5.04 18.16 5.14
CA TYR A 33 6.33 18.61 5.67
C TYR A 33 6.70 17.78 6.89
N ARG A 34 8.00 17.56 7.09
CA ARG A 34 8.55 17.01 8.33
C ARG A 34 8.83 18.15 9.30
N GLY A 35 8.31 18.07 10.53
CA GLY A 35 8.60 19.03 11.58
C GLY A 35 9.01 18.33 12.86
N THR A 36 9.97 18.90 13.62
CA THR A 36 10.43 18.35 14.89
C THR A 36 9.96 19.22 16.03
N PHE A 37 9.34 18.58 17.03
CA PHE A 37 8.78 19.21 18.22
C PHE A 37 9.47 18.71 19.49
N PRO A 38 9.63 19.57 20.51
CA PRO A 38 10.35 19.21 21.73
C PRO A 38 9.73 18.03 22.51
N VAL A 39 8.42 17.89 22.45
CA VAL A 39 7.66 16.89 23.24
C VAL A 39 7.28 15.67 22.37
N GLU A 40 6.74 15.92 21.18
CA GLU A 40 6.19 14.88 20.32
C GLU A 40 7.23 14.26 19.38
N GLY A 41 8.43 14.82 19.32
CA GLY A 41 9.44 14.40 18.36
C GLY A 41 9.12 14.82 16.93
N THR A 42 9.46 13.96 15.97
CA THR A 42 9.23 14.24 14.54
C THR A 42 7.81 13.89 14.13
N LEU A 43 7.12 14.83 13.47
CA LEU A 43 5.75 14.68 12.97
C LEU A 43 5.66 15.04 11.48
N ALA A 44 4.63 14.53 10.82
CA ALA A 44 4.26 14.86 9.44
C ALA A 44 3.12 15.90 9.43
N ILE A 45 3.36 17.02 8.77
CA ILE A 45 2.47 18.19 8.75
C ILE A 45 1.87 18.33 7.36
N LYS A 46 0.60 17.91 7.20
CA LYS A 46 -0.15 17.99 5.95
C LYS A 46 -0.82 19.34 5.82
N LYS A 47 -0.22 20.22 5.03
CA LYS A 47 -0.71 21.56 4.74
C LYS A 47 -1.46 21.58 3.42
N PRO A 48 -2.78 21.71 3.42
CA PRO A 48 -3.58 21.80 2.19
C PRO A 48 -3.24 23.02 1.35
N HIS A 49 -3.40 22.90 0.03
CA HIS A 49 -3.42 24.05 -0.86
C HIS A 49 -4.63 24.94 -0.53
N SER A 50 -4.57 26.21 -0.88
CA SER A 50 -5.49 27.26 -0.40
C SER A 50 -6.99 26.98 -0.64
N GLU A 51 -7.32 26.04 -1.53
CA GLU A 51 -8.70 25.73 -1.95
C GLU A 51 -9.18 24.32 -1.57
N ALA A 52 -8.38 23.56 -0.79
CA ALA A 52 -8.68 22.16 -0.49
C ALA A 52 -9.92 21.95 0.39
N TYR A 53 -10.25 22.92 1.26
CA TYR A 53 -11.45 22.88 2.09
C TYR A 53 -12.43 23.96 1.69
N THR A 54 -13.62 23.57 1.27
CA THR A 54 -14.70 24.50 0.90
C THR A 54 -15.28 25.19 2.13
N SER A 55 -15.27 24.52 3.30
CA SER A 55 -15.78 25.10 4.55
C SER A 55 -14.91 24.72 5.76
N THR A 56 -15.11 25.43 6.87
CA THR A 56 -14.52 25.08 8.18
C THR A 56 -15.18 23.83 8.74
N GLU A 57 -16.45 23.59 8.43
CA GLU A 57 -17.18 22.41 8.88
C GLU A 57 -16.66 21.14 8.21
N ASP A 58 -16.30 21.18 6.92
CA ASP A 58 -15.69 20.04 6.22
C ASP A 58 -14.39 19.61 6.91
N PHE A 59 -13.54 20.59 7.25
CA PHE A 59 -12.29 20.30 7.98
C PHE A 59 -12.54 19.68 9.35
N ARG A 60 -13.50 20.20 10.12
CA ARG A 60 -13.85 19.67 11.44
C ARG A 60 -14.45 18.27 11.36
N ASN A 61 -15.23 18.00 10.31
CA ASN A 61 -15.78 16.67 10.04
C ASN A 61 -14.66 15.67 9.72
N GLU A 62 -13.67 16.06 8.92
CA GLU A 62 -12.49 15.25 8.67
C GLU A 62 -11.72 14.97 9.96
N VAL A 63 -11.41 15.99 10.76
CA VAL A 63 -10.75 15.81 12.06
C VAL A 63 -11.54 14.88 12.97
N ARG A 64 -12.87 15.03 13.04
CA ARG A 64 -13.74 14.18 13.86
C ARG A 64 -13.74 12.72 13.38
N LEU A 65 -13.73 12.50 12.07
CA LEU A 65 -13.64 11.18 11.49
C LEU A 65 -12.29 10.53 11.80
N LEU A 66 -11.20 11.23 11.50
CA LEU A 66 -9.83 10.74 11.71
C LEU A 66 -9.49 10.50 13.19
N SER A 67 -10.14 11.25 14.11
CA SER A 67 -9.95 11.02 15.55
C SER A 67 -10.42 9.66 16.04
N LYS A 68 -11.32 9.01 15.29
CA LYS A 68 -11.83 7.66 15.57
C LYS A 68 -10.97 6.55 14.96
N VAL A 69 -10.14 6.90 13.98
CA VAL A 69 -9.28 5.95 13.27
C VAL A 69 -7.98 5.75 14.07
N LYS A 70 -7.89 4.62 14.79
CA LYS A 70 -6.70 4.26 15.58
C LYS A 70 -6.40 2.79 15.38
N HIS A 71 -5.30 2.50 14.70
CA HIS A 71 -4.84 1.14 14.46
C HIS A 71 -3.34 1.16 14.17
N GLU A 72 -2.60 0.12 14.54
CA GLU A 72 -1.16 0.01 14.31
C GLU A 72 -0.76 0.15 12.83
N ASN A 73 -1.62 -0.30 11.92
CA ASN A 73 -1.41 -0.25 10.47
C ASN A 73 -2.10 0.94 9.78
N LEU A 74 -2.50 1.96 10.52
CA LEU A 74 -3.04 3.23 10.00
C LEU A 74 -2.23 4.38 10.57
N VAL A 75 -1.92 5.38 9.74
CA VAL A 75 -1.19 6.58 10.19
C VAL A 75 -2.06 7.37 11.15
N ALA A 76 -1.57 7.59 12.38
CA ALA A 76 -2.32 8.23 13.44
C ALA A 76 -2.37 9.76 13.28
N LEU A 77 -3.56 10.34 13.40
CA LEU A 77 -3.71 11.78 13.58
C LEU A 77 -3.29 12.16 15.00
N VAL A 78 -2.23 12.94 15.14
CA VAL A 78 -1.71 13.46 16.42
C VAL A 78 -2.46 14.72 16.83
N GLY A 79 -2.77 15.59 15.85
CA GLY A 79 -3.47 16.83 16.11
C GLY A 79 -3.77 17.64 14.86
N PHE A 80 -4.16 18.88 15.06
CA PHE A 80 -4.52 19.79 13.98
C PHE A 80 -4.27 21.23 14.35
N CYS A 81 -4.15 22.12 13.35
CA CYS A 81 -4.18 23.55 13.48
C CYS A 81 -5.43 24.08 12.77
N GLU A 82 -6.23 24.87 13.47
CA GLU A 82 -7.37 25.60 12.93
C GLU A 82 -7.29 27.03 13.44
N GLU A 83 -6.85 27.96 12.60
CA GLU A 83 -6.79 29.37 12.91
C GLU A 83 -7.60 30.17 11.89
N THR A 84 -8.51 30.98 12.40
CA THR A 84 -9.30 31.93 11.59
C THR A 84 -8.64 33.29 11.69
N GLY A 85 -8.05 33.77 10.60
CA GLY A 85 -7.43 35.09 10.56
C GLY A 85 -8.45 36.20 10.77
N LYS A 86 -8.41 36.89 11.92
CA LYS A 86 -9.21 38.12 12.14
C LYS A 86 -8.61 39.35 11.45
N LYS A 87 -7.32 39.34 11.07
CA LYS A 87 -6.59 40.43 10.35
C LYS A 87 -5.33 39.90 9.68
N GLY A 88 -5.40 38.83 8.83
CA GLY A 88 -4.21 38.26 8.20
C GLY A 88 -4.51 37.20 7.14
N PRO A 89 -3.50 36.57 6.53
CA PRO A 89 -3.70 35.63 5.44
C PRO A 89 -4.56 34.44 5.88
N LYS A 90 -5.37 33.97 4.96
CA LYS A 90 -6.33 32.84 4.94
C LYS A 90 -6.26 31.87 6.12
N ALA A 91 -7.43 31.46 6.63
CA ALA A 91 -7.59 30.47 7.71
C ALA A 91 -6.65 29.28 7.53
N ALA A 92 -5.80 29.00 8.53
CA ALA A 92 -4.94 27.83 8.50
C ALA A 92 -5.73 26.59 8.93
N LYS A 93 -5.78 25.57 8.06
CA LYS A 93 -6.42 24.27 8.31
C LYS A 93 -5.39 23.19 8.00
N ILE A 94 -4.64 22.74 9.00
CA ILE A 94 -3.49 21.86 8.86
C ILE A 94 -3.70 20.63 9.72
N LEU A 95 -3.43 19.43 9.17
CA LEU A 95 -3.46 18.17 9.89
C LEU A 95 -2.05 17.74 10.26
N VAL A 96 -1.87 17.19 11.46
CA VAL A 96 -0.58 16.76 11.97
C VAL A 96 -0.65 15.28 12.33
N TYR A 97 0.17 14.48 11.66
CA TYR A 97 0.21 13.03 11.76
C TYR A 97 1.51 12.53 12.40
N GLU A 98 1.53 11.29 12.85
CA GLU A 98 2.78 10.60 13.14
C GLU A 98 3.69 10.59 11.90
N TYR A 99 4.99 10.68 12.12
CA TYR A 99 5.98 10.58 11.05
C TYR A 99 6.41 9.13 10.85
N VAL A 100 6.37 8.64 9.62
CA VAL A 100 6.82 7.29 9.24
C VAL A 100 8.10 7.42 8.42
N ALA A 101 9.20 6.86 8.91
CA ALA A 101 10.55 7.24 8.46
C ALA A 101 10.99 6.61 7.14
N ASN A 102 10.50 5.42 6.77
CA ASN A 102 11.07 4.63 5.68
C ASN A 102 10.42 4.90 4.32
N GLY A 103 9.61 5.97 4.20
CA GLY A 103 8.96 6.35 2.94
C GLY A 103 7.74 5.51 2.60
N SER A 104 7.38 5.46 1.33
CA SER A 104 6.20 4.75 0.84
C SER A 104 6.55 3.42 0.19
N LEU A 105 5.58 2.50 0.11
CA LEU A 105 5.71 1.25 -0.63
C LEU A 105 6.08 1.50 -2.11
N LEU A 106 5.61 2.62 -2.69
CA LEU A 106 5.98 2.99 -4.05
C LEU A 106 7.48 3.15 -4.21
N ASP A 107 8.19 3.78 -3.25
CA ASP A 107 9.63 3.97 -3.30
C ASP A 107 10.40 2.65 -3.40
N TYR A 108 9.87 1.57 -2.81
CA TYR A 108 10.45 0.22 -2.89
C TYR A 108 10.08 -0.49 -4.19
N ILE A 109 8.84 -0.36 -4.67
CA ILE A 109 8.39 -0.97 -5.94
C ILE A 109 9.20 -0.43 -7.11
N ILE A 110 9.46 0.90 -7.15
CA ILE A 110 10.24 1.52 -8.23
C ILE A 110 11.75 1.46 -7.99
N GLY A 111 12.22 0.85 -6.91
CA GLY A 111 13.65 0.74 -6.60
C GLY A 111 14.35 2.07 -6.31
N LYS A 112 13.64 3.08 -5.82
CA LYS A 112 14.17 4.42 -5.55
C LYS A 112 15.33 4.36 -4.55
N GLY A 113 16.49 4.88 -4.99
CA GLY A 113 17.69 4.88 -4.14
C GLY A 113 18.23 3.48 -3.83
N GLY A 114 17.99 2.48 -4.68
CA GLY A 114 18.43 1.10 -4.49
C GLY A 114 17.58 0.30 -3.49
N ARG A 115 16.42 0.83 -3.07
CA ARG A 115 15.52 0.13 -2.14
C ARG A 115 14.89 -1.08 -2.81
N SER A 116 14.87 -2.20 -2.11
CA SER A 116 14.16 -3.42 -2.51
C SER A 116 13.53 -4.08 -1.29
N LEU A 117 12.60 -4.99 -1.53
CA LEU A 117 11.93 -5.79 -0.50
C LEU A 117 12.11 -7.27 -0.83
N THR A 118 12.44 -8.05 0.18
CA THR A 118 12.34 -9.51 0.12
C THR A 118 10.89 -9.94 0.01
N TRP A 119 10.65 -11.18 -0.40
CA TRP A 119 9.28 -11.70 -0.49
C TRP A 119 8.54 -11.68 0.86
N ARG A 120 9.24 -11.97 1.98
CA ARG A 120 8.66 -11.93 3.34
C ARG A 120 8.24 -10.52 3.74
N GLU A 121 9.06 -9.52 3.42
CA GLU A 121 8.73 -8.11 3.69
C GLU A 121 7.53 -7.64 2.86
N ARG A 122 7.44 -8.07 1.58
CA ARG A 122 6.27 -7.76 0.72
C ARG A 122 4.99 -8.36 1.29
N VAL A 123 5.03 -9.61 1.73
CA VAL A 123 3.89 -10.28 2.35
C VAL A 123 3.53 -9.64 3.69
N LYS A 124 4.52 -9.31 4.53
CA LYS A 124 4.31 -8.60 5.81
C LYS A 124 3.61 -7.26 5.60
N ILE A 125 4.07 -6.48 4.63
CA ILE A 125 3.45 -5.20 4.24
C ILE A 125 2.02 -5.42 3.75
N ALA A 126 1.77 -6.42 2.91
CA ALA A 126 0.43 -6.74 2.42
C ALA A 126 -0.53 -7.11 3.57
N ILE A 127 -0.08 -7.96 4.50
CA ILE A 127 -0.87 -8.35 5.70
C ILE A 127 -1.17 -7.12 6.57
N GLY A 128 -0.16 -6.29 6.86
CA GLY A 128 -0.34 -5.09 7.67
C GLY A 128 -1.32 -4.09 7.02
N ALA A 129 -1.18 -3.84 5.71
CA ALA A 129 -2.11 -2.98 4.98
C ALA A 129 -3.54 -3.56 5.00
N ALA A 130 -3.70 -4.89 4.80
CA ALA A 130 -4.99 -5.55 4.88
C ALA A 130 -5.63 -5.44 6.27
N LYS A 131 -4.83 -5.51 7.36
CA LYS A 131 -5.30 -5.27 8.74
C LYS A 131 -5.83 -3.85 8.91
N GLY A 132 -5.07 -2.86 8.46
CA GLY A 132 -5.48 -1.45 8.55
C GLY A 132 -6.77 -1.16 7.78
N ILE A 133 -6.86 -1.61 6.53
CA ILE A 133 -8.05 -1.42 5.68
C ILE A 133 -9.24 -2.20 6.26
N GLY A 134 -9.04 -3.43 6.70
CA GLY A 134 -10.07 -4.23 7.37
C GLY A 134 -10.62 -3.54 8.63
N HIS A 135 -9.76 -2.87 9.41
CA HIS A 135 -10.21 -2.07 10.55
C HIS A 135 -11.11 -0.89 10.12
N LEU A 136 -10.80 -0.21 9.01
CA LEU A 136 -11.68 0.85 8.47
C LEU A 136 -13.03 0.30 8.05
N HIS A 137 -13.08 -0.87 7.43
CA HIS A 137 -14.30 -1.45 6.89
C HIS A 137 -15.19 -2.10 7.95
N GLU A 138 -14.59 -2.84 8.89
CA GLU A 138 -15.29 -3.75 9.80
C GLU A 138 -15.13 -3.34 11.27
N GLY A 139 -14.00 -2.72 11.64
CA GLY A 139 -13.69 -2.32 13.02
C GLY A 139 -14.32 -1.00 13.46
N ILE A 140 -14.81 -0.18 12.53
CA ILE A 140 -15.40 1.15 12.81
C ILE A 140 -16.85 1.15 12.36
N ARG A 141 -17.72 1.83 13.13
CA ARG A 141 -19.13 2.02 12.80
C ARG A 141 -19.49 3.51 12.78
N PRO A 142 -20.13 4.03 11.70
CA PRO A 142 -20.25 3.38 10.40
C PRO A 142 -18.90 3.16 9.74
N SER A 143 -18.81 2.20 8.80
CA SER A 143 -17.56 1.86 8.09
C SER A 143 -16.95 3.07 7.37
N ILE A 144 -15.65 3.02 7.14
CA ILE A 144 -14.91 4.06 6.42
C ILE A 144 -14.32 3.44 5.16
N ILE A 145 -14.55 4.05 4.01
CA ILE A 145 -13.99 3.66 2.73
C ILE A 145 -12.88 4.63 2.37
N HIS A 146 -11.68 4.14 2.07
CA HIS A 146 -10.49 4.94 1.82
C HIS A 146 -10.52 5.67 0.48
N ARG A 147 -10.92 5.00 -0.59
CA ARG A 147 -11.10 5.47 -1.98
C ARG A 147 -9.84 5.82 -2.77
N ASP A 148 -8.69 5.91 -2.14
CA ASP A 148 -7.42 6.22 -2.83
C ASP A 148 -6.28 5.31 -2.35
N LEU A 149 -6.53 3.99 -2.31
CA LEU A 149 -5.49 3.01 -1.99
C LEU A 149 -4.55 2.85 -3.17
N LYS A 150 -3.26 3.07 -2.92
CA LYS A 150 -2.15 2.94 -3.86
C LYS A 150 -0.84 2.82 -3.10
N PRO A 151 0.25 2.34 -3.71
CA PRO A 151 1.52 2.14 -3.01
C PRO A 151 2.10 3.41 -2.38
N SER A 152 1.87 4.59 -2.96
CA SER A 152 2.33 5.86 -2.35
C SER A 152 1.58 6.21 -1.05
N ASN A 153 0.41 5.63 -0.81
CA ASN A 153 -0.41 5.83 0.39
C ASN A 153 -0.26 4.69 1.40
N ILE A 154 0.68 3.77 1.19
CA ILE A 154 1.11 2.77 2.17
C ILE A 154 2.53 3.13 2.58
N LEU A 155 2.70 3.64 3.79
CA LEU A 155 4.00 3.99 4.33
C LEU A 155 4.64 2.77 5.00
N VAL A 156 5.98 2.73 4.98
CA VAL A 156 6.76 1.63 5.56
C VAL A 156 7.35 2.10 6.87
N GLY A 157 6.91 1.51 7.98
CA GLY A 157 7.40 1.75 9.32
C GLY A 157 8.66 0.95 9.65
N GLU A 158 9.09 1.01 10.89
CA GLU A 158 10.18 0.19 11.42
C GLU A 158 9.83 -1.29 11.27
N GLY A 159 10.83 -2.14 10.99
CA GLY A 159 10.61 -3.57 10.78
C GLY A 159 9.67 -3.92 9.63
N PHE A 160 9.53 -3.04 8.63
CA PHE A 160 8.64 -3.20 7.46
C PHE A 160 7.16 -3.31 7.81
N GLU A 161 6.73 -2.60 8.84
CA GLU A 161 5.31 -2.49 9.17
C GLU A 161 4.60 -1.55 8.19
N ALA A 162 3.46 -1.99 7.66
CA ALA A 162 2.64 -1.14 6.81
C ALA A 162 1.81 -0.16 7.64
N LYS A 163 1.75 1.11 7.19
CA LYS A 163 0.86 2.13 7.72
C LYS A 163 0.12 2.80 6.57
N VAL A 164 -1.18 2.54 6.45
CA VAL A 164 -2.04 3.18 5.44
C VAL A 164 -2.22 4.65 5.82
N SER A 165 -2.06 5.52 4.84
CA SER A 165 -2.04 6.98 4.99
C SER A 165 -2.91 7.68 3.96
N ASP A 166 -3.02 9.00 4.06
CA ASP A 166 -3.74 9.89 3.15
C ASP A 166 -5.25 9.67 3.11
N PHE A 167 -5.90 10.06 4.21
CA PHE A 167 -7.35 9.99 4.36
C PHE A 167 -8.11 11.19 3.75
N GLY A 168 -7.51 11.94 2.81
CA GLY A 168 -8.11 13.12 2.19
C GLY A 168 -9.33 12.85 1.32
N LEU A 169 -9.53 11.60 0.89
CA LEU A 169 -10.66 11.19 0.06
C LEU A 169 -11.63 10.24 0.76
N VAL A 170 -11.46 9.97 2.05
CA VAL A 170 -12.29 8.99 2.77
C VAL A 170 -13.76 9.34 2.77
N ARG A 171 -14.60 8.32 2.85
CA ARG A 171 -16.05 8.45 2.93
C ARG A 171 -16.62 7.47 3.95
N THR A 172 -17.62 7.92 4.68
CA THR A 172 -18.44 7.02 5.49
C THR A 172 -19.16 6.05 4.56
N GLY A 173 -19.10 4.77 4.87
CA GLY A 173 -19.78 3.71 4.13
C GLY A 173 -21.27 3.66 4.40
N PRO A 174 -21.97 2.68 3.81
CA PRO A 174 -23.42 2.55 3.95
C PRO A 174 -23.84 2.34 5.41
N VAL A 175 -25.02 2.85 5.75
CA VAL A 175 -25.61 2.81 7.10
C VAL A 175 -26.96 2.10 7.05
N GLY A 176 -27.27 1.30 8.05
CA GLY A 176 -28.51 0.51 8.09
C GLY A 176 -28.55 -0.54 6.99
N ASP A 177 -29.66 -0.61 6.25
CA ASP A 177 -29.89 -1.59 5.16
C ASP A 177 -29.36 -1.12 3.80
N GLU A 178 -28.66 0.03 3.76
CA GLU A 178 -28.06 0.51 2.52
C GLU A 178 -26.94 -0.41 2.04
N SER A 179 -26.92 -0.74 0.74
CA SER A 179 -25.87 -1.57 0.15
C SER A 179 -24.65 -0.77 -0.33
N HIS A 180 -24.80 0.54 -0.52
CA HIS A 180 -23.76 1.43 -1.06
C HIS A 180 -24.02 2.89 -0.68
N VAL A 181 -23.05 3.75 -0.94
CA VAL A 181 -23.18 5.21 -0.89
C VAL A 181 -22.98 5.77 -2.29
N THR A 182 -23.95 6.53 -2.81
CA THR A 182 -23.76 7.22 -4.09
C THR A 182 -22.74 8.36 -3.93
N SER A 183 -21.70 8.34 -4.75
CA SER A 183 -20.61 9.33 -4.68
C SER A 183 -20.00 9.59 -6.05
N LYS A 184 -19.61 10.85 -6.29
CA LYS A 184 -18.78 11.19 -7.46
C LYS A 184 -17.49 10.36 -7.43
N VAL A 185 -17.06 9.87 -8.59
CA VAL A 185 -15.82 9.11 -8.73
C VAL A 185 -14.65 9.97 -8.31
N LYS A 186 -13.85 9.43 -7.39
CA LYS A 186 -12.58 10.01 -6.91
C LYS A 186 -11.61 8.86 -6.67
N GLY A 187 -10.32 9.12 -6.85
CA GLY A 187 -9.25 8.14 -6.69
C GLY A 187 -8.17 8.31 -7.74
N THR A 188 -7.24 7.40 -7.81
CA THR A 188 -6.09 7.43 -8.72
C THR A 188 -6.30 6.46 -9.88
N LEU A 189 -6.06 6.91 -11.10
CA LEU A 189 -6.15 6.07 -12.31
C LEU A 189 -5.24 4.83 -12.18
N GLY A 190 -5.73 3.67 -12.64
CA GLY A 190 -5.07 2.38 -12.47
C GLY A 190 -5.45 1.63 -11.18
N TYR A 191 -6.02 2.32 -10.18
CA TYR A 191 -6.52 1.71 -8.94
C TYR A 191 -8.04 1.86 -8.78
N LEU A 192 -8.66 2.68 -9.63
CA LEU A 192 -10.11 2.90 -9.62
C LEU A 192 -10.87 1.64 -9.99
N ASP A 193 -11.84 1.27 -9.17
CA ASP A 193 -12.76 0.15 -9.41
C ASP A 193 -13.70 0.47 -10.60
N PRO A 194 -13.69 -0.31 -11.69
CA PRO A 194 -14.58 -0.10 -12.83
C PRO A 194 -16.06 -0.13 -12.44
N ALA A 195 -16.46 -0.97 -11.50
CA ALA A 195 -17.84 -1.04 -11.02
C ALA A 195 -18.26 0.27 -10.33
N TYR A 196 -17.38 0.87 -9.52
CA TYR A 196 -17.61 2.19 -8.92
C TYR A 196 -17.66 3.29 -9.99
N CYS A 197 -16.76 3.24 -10.99
CA CYS A 197 -16.75 4.22 -12.09
C CYS A 197 -18.06 4.22 -12.88
N SER A 198 -18.64 3.05 -13.13
CA SER A 198 -19.84 2.90 -13.97
C SER A 198 -21.15 3.15 -13.22
N THR A 199 -21.20 2.80 -11.93
CA THR A 199 -22.46 2.84 -11.14
C THR A 199 -22.53 4.01 -10.18
N PHE A 200 -21.38 4.65 -9.84
CA PHE A 200 -21.24 5.62 -8.77
C PHE A 200 -21.54 5.05 -7.36
N HIS A 201 -21.65 3.72 -7.26
CA HIS A 201 -21.93 3.01 -6.01
C HIS A 201 -20.61 2.70 -5.29
N LEU A 202 -20.34 3.47 -4.25
CA LEU A 202 -19.17 3.32 -3.41
C LEU A 202 -19.43 2.30 -2.30
N THR A 203 -18.58 1.30 -2.19
CA THR A 203 -18.65 0.24 -1.16
C THR A 203 -17.25 -0.06 -0.61
N PRO A 204 -17.11 -0.77 0.51
CA PRO A 204 -15.82 -1.28 0.97
C PRO A 204 -15.09 -2.13 -0.08
N PHE A 205 -15.81 -2.82 -0.96
CA PHE A 205 -15.24 -3.62 -2.05
C PHE A 205 -14.52 -2.78 -3.12
N THR A 206 -14.76 -1.47 -3.17
CA THR A 206 -13.98 -0.54 -4.01
C THR A 206 -12.51 -0.49 -3.55
N ASP A 207 -12.27 -0.46 -2.24
CA ASP A 207 -10.91 -0.52 -1.67
C ASP A 207 -10.26 -1.90 -1.88
N VAL A 208 -11.06 -2.96 -1.83
CA VAL A 208 -10.58 -4.34 -2.10
C VAL A 208 -10.03 -4.45 -3.53
N TYR A 209 -10.71 -3.84 -4.51
CA TYR A 209 -10.21 -3.81 -5.88
C TYR A 209 -8.85 -3.11 -5.98
N SER A 210 -8.73 -1.92 -5.41
CA SER A 210 -7.47 -1.17 -5.39
C SER A 210 -6.36 -1.96 -4.70
N PHE A 211 -6.69 -2.68 -3.62
CA PHE A 211 -5.74 -3.53 -2.90
C PHE A 211 -5.28 -4.72 -3.75
N GLY A 212 -6.15 -5.33 -4.55
CA GLY A 212 -5.78 -6.37 -5.51
C GLY A 212 -4.74 -5.88 -6.53
N VAL A 213 -4.87 -4.64 -7.02
CA VAL A 213 -3.86 -4.01 -7.89
C VAL A 213 -2.53 -3.86 -7.16
N ILE A 214 -2.55 -3.44 -5.89
CA ILE A 214 -1.33 -3.33 -5.06
C ILE A 214 -0.65 -4.69 -4.87
N LEU A 215 -1.40 -5.77 -4.64
CA LEU A 215 -0.85 -7.12 -4.55
C LEU A 215 -0.12 -7.54 -5.83
N LEU A 216 -0.70 -7.25 -7.01
CA LEU A 216 -0.02 -7.49 -8.29
C LEU A 216 1.27 -6.67 -8.43
N GLN A 217 1.29 -5.44 -7.96
CA GLN A 217 2.50 -4.62 -7.96
C GLN A 217 3.58 -5.15 -7.00
N LEU A 218 3.19 -5.66 -5.83
CA LEU A 218 4.10 -6.33 -4.90
C LEU A 218 4.73 -7.60 -5.49
N LEU A 219 4.01 -8.32 -6.35
CA LEU A 219 4.54 -9.50 -7.05
C LEU A 219 5.50 -9.13 -8.18
N THR A 220 5.19 -8.08 -8.93
CA THR A 220 5.78 -7.86 -10.27
C THR A 220 6.69 -6.65 -10.38
N ALA A 221 6.67 -5.77 -9.37
CA ALA A 221 7.30 -4.43 -9.39
C ALA A 221 6.91 -3.56 -10.61
N ARG A 222 5.76 -3.86 -11.28
CA ARG A 222 5.28 -3.09 -12.42
C ARG A 222 4.34 -1.97 -12.01
N PRO A 223 4.24 -0.90 -12.81
CA PRO A 223 3.22 0.13 -12.61
C PRO A 223 1.81 -0.45 -12.85
N ALA A 224 0.79 0.12 -12.19
CA ALA A 224 -0.61 -0.28 -12.40
C ALA A 224 -1.06 -0.06 -13.85
N LEU A 225 -0.57 1.01 -14.48
CA LEU A 225 -0.77 1.33 -15.89
C LEU A 225 0.59 1.52 -16.56
N ASP A 226 0.79 0.85 -17.68
CA ASP A 226 1.98 0.99 -18.52
C ASP A 226 1.64 1.89 -19.70
N SER A 227 2.07 3.14 -19.64
CA SER A 227 1.82 4.15 -20.69
C SER A 227 2.51 3.82 -22.01
N THR A 228 3.59 3.03 -21.99
CA THR A 228 4.29 2.61 -23.21
C THR A 228 3.50 1.61 -24.04
N ARG A 229 2.51 0.97 -23.42
CA ARG A 229 1.61 -0.03 -24.01
C ARG A 229 0.17 0.48 -24.15
N ALA A 230 -0.04 1.80 -24.14
CA ALA A 230 -1.37 2.42 -24.09
C ALA A 230 -2.32 1.99 -25.22
N ALA A 231 -1.80 1.46 -26.34
CA ALA A 231 -2.59 0.95 -27.45
C ALA A 231 -3.03 -0.52 -27.30
N ASN A 232 -2.57 -1.23 -26.25
CA ASN A 232 -2.80 -2.67 -26.07
C ASN A 232 -3.71 -2.95 -24.87
N SER A 233 -4.53 -4.00 -24.96
CA SER A 233 -5.35 -4.51 -23.84
C SER A 233 -4.53 -4.90 -22.58
N THR A 234 -3.19 -5.04 -22.72
CA THR A 234 -2.25 -5.38 -21.64
C THR A 234 -1.63 -4.15 -20.96
N SER A 235 -2.12 -2.94 -21.23
CA SER A 235 -1.63 -1.72 -20.57
C SER A 235 -1.90 -1.70 -19.07
N HIS A 236 -2.99 -2.33 -18.62
CA HIS A 236 -3.30 -2.47 -17.20
C HIS A 236 -2.69 -3.75 -16.63
N ILE A 237 -2.06 -3.64 -15.45
CA ILE A 237 -1.35 -4.74 -14.78
C ILE A 237 -2.23 -5.99 -14.59
N ILE A 238 -3.54 -5.83 -14.31
CA ILE A 238 -4.48 -6.94 -14.15
C ILE A 238 -4.54 -7.79 -15.43
N ASN A 239 -4.76 -7.15 -16.56
CA ASN A 239 -4.91 -7.85 -17.83
C ASN A 239 -3.60 -8.53 -18.26
N TRP A 240 -2.48 -7.88 -17.95
CA TRP A 240 -1.16 -8.43 -18.24
C TRP A 240 -0.82 -9.63 -17.37
N ALA A 241 -1.11 -9.61 -16.06
CA ALA A 241 -0.72 -10.64 -15.13
C ALA A 241 -1.67 -11.85 -15.11
N ARG A 242 -2.96 -11.61 -15.39
CA ARG A 242 -4.05 -12.59 -15.24
C ARG A 242 -3.73 -13.95 -15.87
N LEU A 243 -3.37 -13.94 -17.15
CA LEU A 243 -3.16 -15.20 -17.90
C LEU A 243 -2.02 -16.05 -17.33
N SER A 244 -0.95 -15.42 -16.86
CA SER A 244 0.19 -16.12 -16.27
C SER A 244 -0.18 -16.73 -14.91
N ILE A 245 -0.96 -16.01 -14.09
CA ILE A 245 -1.43 -16.51 -12.80
C ILE A 245 -2.40 -17.68 -13.01
N GLU A 246 -3.41 -17.53 -13.87
CA GLU A 246 -4.42 -18.57 -14.17
C GLU A 246 -3.80 -19.86 -14.76
N LYS A 247 -2.68 -19.75 -15.47
CA LYS A 247 -1.92 -20.90 -16.00
C LYS A 247 -0.88 -21.45 -15.03
N GLY A 248 -0.80 -20.94 -13.80
CA GLY A 248 0.22 -21.34 -12.81
C GLY A 248 1.66 -20.95 -13.18
N LYS A 249 1.84 -20.02 -14.15
CA LYS A 249 3.14 -19.54 -14.62
C LYS A 249 3.53 -18.22 -13.94
N ILE A 250 3.39 -18.18 -12.61
CA ILE A 250 3.66 -16.97 -11.83
C ILE A 250 5.10 -16.48 -12.00
N GLY A 251 6.08 -17.40 -12.18
CA GLY A 251 7.49 -17.07 -12.36
C GLY A 251 7.76 -16.16 -13.56
N ASP A 252 6.92 -16.22 -14.62
CA ASP A 252 7.09 -15.41 -15.83
C ASP A 252 6.81 -13.91 -15.58
N ILE A 253 6.15 -13.58 -14.47
CA ILE A 253 5.70 -12.22 -14.13
C ILE A 253 6.28 -11.67 -12.83
N LEU A 254 7.00 -12.48 -12.06
CA LEU A 254 7.62 -12.02 -10.81
C LEU A 254 8.69 -10.97 -11.06
N ASP A 255 8.81 -10.06 -10.09
CA ASP A 255 9.95 -9.16 -10.00
C ASP A 255 11.27 -9.95 -9.98
N THR A 256 12.21 -9.57 -10.84
CA THR A 256 13.53 -10.23 -10.94
C THR A 256 14.27 -10.23 -9.60
N ASN A 257 14.09 -9.23 -8.75
CA ASN A 257 14.69 -9.20 -7.42
C ASN A 257 14.17 -10.35 -6.54
N LEU A 258 12.90 -10.74 -6.67
CA LEU A 258 12.34 -11.90 -5.95
C LEU A 258 12.95 -13.20 -6.41
N LEU A 259 13.16 -13.34 -7.73
CA LEU A 259 13.77 -14.55 -8.31
C LEU A 259 15.23 -14.68 -7.91
N VAL A 260 16.01 -13.58 -7.94
CA VAL A 260 17.44 -13.58 -7.60
C VAL A 260 17.66 -13.83 -6.10
N GLN A 261 16.85 -13.25 -5.23
CA GLN A 261 16.96 -13.44 -3.78
C GLN A 261 16.43 -14.80 -3.30
N GLY A 262 15.70 -15.53 -4.16
CA GLY A 262 14.93 -16.70 -3.79
C GLY A 262 13.62 -16.33 -3.06
N CYS A 263 12.50 -16.84 -3.55
CA CYS A 263 11.19 -16.66 -2.93
C CYS A 263 10.45 -17.99 -2.81
N ASN A 264 9.56 -18.08 -1.83
CA ASN A 264 8.64 -19.22 -1.73
C ASN A 264 7.60 -19.09 -2.85
N MET A 265 7.69 -19.98 -3.86
CA MET A 265 6.84 -19.93 -5.06
C MET A 265 5.38 -20.20 -4.75
N GLU A 266 5.08 -21.06 -3.78
CA GLU A 266 3.70 -21.37 -3.34
C GLU A 266 3.04 -20.13 -2.75
N MET A 267 3.77 -19.39 -1.89
CA MET A 267 3.32 -18.13 -1.34
C MET A 267 3.06 -17.08 -2.45
N MET A 268 3.93 -17.01 -3.47
CA MET A 268 3.74 -16.08 -4.60
C MET A 268 2.52 -16.45 -5.44
N VAL A 269 2.29 -17.73 -5.72
CA VAL A 269 1.07 -18.21 -6.39
C VAL A 269 -0.16 -17.84 -5.58
N LYS A 270 -0.17 -18.13 -4.28
CA LYS A 270 -1.30 -17.81 -3.41
C LYS A 270 -1.62 -16.32 -3.37
N MET A 271 -0.60 -15.48 -3.29
CA MET A 271 -0.77 -14.02 -3.33
C MET A 271 -1.34 -13.56 -4.68
N GLY A 272 -0.94 -14.18 -5.79
CA GLY A 272 -1.48 -13.92 -7.12
C GLY A 272 -2.97 -14.30 -7.24
N GLU A 273 -3.35 -15.46 -6.74
CA GLU A 273 -4.75 -15.92 -6.69
C GLU A 273 -5.64 -14.98 -5.87
N ILE A 274 -5.16 -14.57 -4.69
CA ILE A 274 -5.87 -13.59 -3.85
C ILE A 274 -6.04 -12.27 -4.61
N ALA A 275 -4.98 -11.79 -5.27
CA ALA A 275 -5.03 -10.56 -6.06
C ALA A 275 -6.11 -10.63 -7.16
N LEU A 276 -6.18 -11.74 -7.91
CA LEU A 276 -7.19 -11.91 -8.96
C LEU A 276 -8.61 -11.94 -8.42
N ARG A 277 -8.85 -12.54 -7.26
CA ARG A 277 -10.18 -12.53 -6.61
C ARG A 277 -10.56 -11.13 -6.12
N CYS A 278 -9.61 -10.31 -5.70
CA CYS A 278 -9.87 -8.92 -5.31
C CYS A 278 -10.33 -8.05 -6.49
N VAL A 279 -9.92 -8.39 -7.73
CA VAL A 279 -10.19 -7.57 -8.94
C VAL A 279 -11.27 -8.17 -9.86
N VAL A 280 -12.12 -9.06 -9.35
CA VAL A 280 -13.28 -9.56 -10.11
C VAL A 280 -14.27 -8.44 -10.39
N LYS A 281 -15.03 -8.54 -11.51
CA LYS A 281 -15.93 -7.48 -11.98
C LYS A 281 -17.03 -7.16 -10.97
N VAL A 282 -17.63 -8.18 -10.36
CA VAL A 282 -18.76 -8.05 -9.44
C VAL A 282 -18.26 -7.77 -8.02
N PRO A 283 -18.51 -6.59 -7.43
CA PRO A 283 -17.95 -6.24 -6.12
C PRO A 283 -18.27 -7.23 -5.00
N LYS A 284 -19.49 -7.77 -4.97
CA LYS A 284 -19.94 -8.74 -3.94
C LYS A 284 -19.26 -10.11 -4.00
N GLU A 285 -18.62 -10.44 -5.13
CA GLU A 285 -17.85 -11.68 -5.31
C GLU A 285 -16.40 -11.54 -4.82
N ARG A 286 -15.96 -10.31 -4.53
CA ARG A 286 -14.63 -10.05 -3.96
C ARG A 286 -14.58 -10.48 -2.50
N PRO A 287 -13.43 -10.97 -2.00
CA PRO A 287 -13.26 -11.23 -0.57
C PRO A 287 -13.34 -9.93 0.24
N THR A 288 -13.68 -10.02 1.52
CA THR A 288 -13.49 -8.90 2.45
C THR A 288 -11.99 -8.74 2.78
N MET A 289 -11.59 -7.56 3.29
CA MET A 289 -10.19 -7.34 3.71
C MET A 289 -9.77 -8.28 4.85
N SER A 290 -10.69 -8.66 5.72
CA SER A 290 -10.42 -9.65 6.77
C SER A 290 -10.16 -11.04 6.21
N GLN A 291 -10.88 -11.47 5.16
CA GLN A 291 -10.63 -12.72 4.45
C GLN A 291 -9.28 -12.68 3.73
N VAL A 292 -8.98 -11.60 3.01
CA VAL A 292 -7.67 -11.38 2.36
C VAL A 292 -6.53 -11.52 3.37
N ARG A 293 -6.64 -10.85 4.52
CA ARG A 293 -5.66 -10.93 5.60
C ARG A 293 -5.47 -12.36 6.08
N GLN A 294 -6.56 -13.05 6.42
CA GLN A 294 -6.51 -14.41 6.95
C GLN A 294 -5.83 -15.39 5.98
N GLU A 295 -6.12 -15.27 4.69
CA GLU A 295 -5.51 -16.12 3.68
C GLU A 295 -4.01 -15.82 3.48
N LEU A 296 -3.60 -14.56 3.50
CA LEU A 296 -2.19 -14.18 3.43
C LEU A 296 -1.42 -14.67 4.69
N GLU A 297 -2.02 -14.53 5.88
CA GLU A 297 -1.42 -15.00 7.13
C GLU A 297 -1.29 -16.55 7.15
N ALA A 298 -2.30 -17.25 6.67
CA ALA A 298 -2.27 -18.73 6.58
C ALA A 298 -1.19 -19.21 5.59
N ALA A 299 -1.10 -18.57 4.42
CA ALA A 299 -0.09 -18.90 3.42
C ALA A 299 1.34 -18.59 3.90
N LEU A 300 1.54 -17.46 4.60
CA LEU A 300 2.84 -17.15 5.18
C LEU A 300 3.25 -18.14 6.24
N LYS A 301 2.32 -18.55 7.10
CA LYS A 301 2.59 -19.58 8.11
C LYS A 301 2.97 -20.91 7.49
N ALA A 302 2.28 -21.37 6.44
CA ALA A 302 2.63 -22.59 5.71
C ALA A 302 4.05 -22.52 5.13
N ALA A 303 4.42 -21.38 4.52
CA ALA A 303 5.76 -21.15 4.00
C ALA A 303 6.84 -21.13 5.10
N ASP A 304 6.51 -20.64 6.30
CA ASP A 304 7.44 -20.65 7.45
C ASP A 304 7.61 -22.06 8.02
N ASP A 305 6.55 -22.86 8.05
CA ASP A 305 6.59 -24.26 8.54
C ASP A 305 7.43 -25.16 7.61
N GLU A 306 7.46 -24.89 6.28
CA GLU A 306 8.29 -25.60 5.31
C GLU A 306 9.79 -25.29 5.46
N ASP A 307 10.16 -24.09 5.88
CA ASP A 307 11.56 -23.68 6.11
C ASP A 307 12.13 -24.22 7.43
N LEU A 308 11.32 -24.85 8.30
CA LEU A 308 11.79 -25.45 9.53
C LEU A 308 12.53 -26.77 9.24
N PRO A 309 13.71 -27.03 9.83
CA PRO A 309 14.36 -28.33 9.69
C PRO A 309 13.45 -29.42 10.26
N PRO A 310 13.42 -30.61 9.63
CA PRO A 310 12.60 -31.71 10.14
C PRO A 310 12.94 -31.99 11.60
N PRO A 311 11.97 -32.30 12.46
CA PRO A 311 12.23 -32.63 13.85
C PRO A 311 13.25 -33.77 13.92
N PRO A 312 14.21 -33.72 14.85
CA PRO A 312 15.20 -34.79 14.99
C PRO A 312 14.45 -36.11 15.16
N PRO A 313 14.89 -37.20 14.50
CA PRO A 313 14.24 -38.51 14.62
C PRO A 313 14.16 -38.84 16.10
N ALA A 314 12.98 -39.26 16.54
CA ALA A 314 12.75 -39.70 17.92
C ALA A 314 13.82 -40.73 18.27
N ALA A 315 14.63 -40.45 19.30
CA ALA A 315 15.66 -41.34 19.76
C ALA A 315 14.98 -42.64 20.16
N SER A 316 15.07 -43.67 19.31
CA SER A 316 14.78 -45.03 19.69
C SER A 316 15.81 -45.40 20.75
N MET A 317 15.37 -45.60 21.98
CA MET A 317 16.17 -46.30 23.00
C MET A 317 16.36 -47.72 22.48
N GLY A 318 17.55 -48.03 22.02
CA GLY A 318 18.02 -49.35 21.66
C GLY A 318 19.39 -49.52 22.26
N ASP A 319 19.47 -50.43 23.17
CA ASP A 319 20.67 -50.90 23.86
C ASP A 319 21.79 -51.36 22.92
N GLY A 320 23.04 -51.12 23.35
CA GLY A 320 24.11 -52.11 23.18
C GLY A 320 25.13 -51.89 22.07
N ASP A 321 26.29 -51.53 22.51
CA ASP A 321 27.63 -52.05 22.17
C ASP A 321 28.33 -51.81 20.82
N ASP A 322 29.53 -51.32 21.05
CA ASP A 322 30.83 -51.66 20.41
C ASP A 322 31.25 -51.00 19.07
N ASP A 323 32.24 -50.13 19.30
CA ASP A 323 33.59 -50.06 18.67
C ASP A 323 33.69 -50.12 17.12
N GLN A 324 34.15 -49.05 16.53
CA GLN A 324 35.40 -48.99 15.81
C GLN A 324 35.58 -47.65 15.02
N ARG A 325 36.70 -47.05 15.30
CA ARG A 325 37.34 -45.93 14.57
C ARG A 325 37.44 -46.19 13.06
N LYS A 326 37.15 -45.20 12.24
CA LYS A 326 38.03 -44.82 11.10
C LYS A 326 37.80 -43.40 10.64
N SER A 327 38.93 -42.71 10.56
CA SER A 327 39.12 -41.39 10.01
C SER A 327 38.90 -41.38 8.48
N GLY A 328 38.33 -40.25 7.96
CA GLY A 328 38.20 -40.06 6.50
C GLY A 328 37.89 -38.61 6.12
N ARG A 329 38.99 -37.85 5.96
CA ARG A 329 39.27 -36.78 5.01
C ARG A 329 38.13 -35.91 4.47
N ILE A 330 38.24 -34.67 4.79
CA ILE A 330 37.66 -33.48 4.17
C ILE A 330 38.15 -33.36 2.71
N HIS A 331 37.24 -33.22 1.76
CA HIS A 331 37.51 -32.60 0.47
C HIS A 331 36.79 -31.27 0.36
N ARG A 332 37.61 -30.23 0.34
CA ARG A 332 37.25 -28.93 -0.21
C ARG A 332 37.23 -29.04 -1.73
N SER A 333 36.24 -28.55 -2.40
CA SER A 333 36.36 -28.13 -3.78
C SER A 333 35.75 -26.74 -3.94
N SER A 334 36.53 -26.03 -4.58
CA SER A 334 36.73 -24.63 -4.90
C SER A 334 35.64 -24.00 -5.74
N ASP A 335 35.53 -22.70 -5.50
CA ASP A 335 34.92 -21.62 -6.25
C ASP A 335 34.91 -21.76 -7.79
N SER A 336 33.77 -21.43 -8.37
CA SER A 336 33.73 -20.88 -9.71
C SER A 336 32.89 -19.61 -9.71
N VAL A 337 33.59 -18.48 -9.77
CA VAL A 337 33.05 -17.16 -10.01
C VAL A 337 32.65 -17.09 -11.48
N VAL A 338 31.36 -16.84 -11.74
CA VAL A 338 30.91 -16.46 -13.10
C VAL A 338 30.63 -14.97 -13.06
N SER A 339 31.48 -14.23 -13.74
CA SER A 339 31.34 -12.83 -14.09
C SER A 339 30.24 -12.70 -15.14
N VAL A 340 29.21 -11.89 -14.88
CA VAL A 340 28.23 -11.47 -15.88
C VAL A 340 28.39 -9.96 -16.07
N ASP A 341 29.03 -9.62 -17.18
CA ASP A 341 29.14 -8.26 -17.69
C ASP A 341 27.80 -7.78 -18.27
N GLY A 342 27.40 -6.60 -17.88
CA GLY A 342 26.77 -5.57 -18.67
C GLY A 342 25.43 -5.85 -19.33
N ILE A 343 24.31 -5.56 -18.62
CA ILE A 343 23.07 -5.13 -19.26
C ILE A 343 22.70 -3.76 -18.70
N GLY A 344 22.72 -2.76 -19.60
CA GLY A 344 22.42 -1.38 -19.26
C GLY A 344 20.97 -1.20 -18.76
N LEU A 345 20.84 -0.69 -17.57
CA LEU A 345 19.57 -0.24 -16.99
C LEU A 345 19.23 1.15 -17.56
N GLU A 346 18.37 1.21 -18.56
CA GLU A 346 17.70 2.46 -18.90
C GLU A 346 16.72 2.83 -17.79
N ARG A 347 17.02 3.93 -17.13
CA ARG A 347 16.16 4.54 -16.09
C ARG A 347 15.01 5.26 -16.76
N PHE A 348 13.79 4.77 -16.55
CA PHE A 348 12.58 5.51 -16.90
C PHE A 348 12.24 6.50 -15.78
N HIS A 349 12.42 7.78 -16.06
CA HIS A 349 11.80 8.86 -15.30
C HIS A 349 10.37 9.03 -15.81
N VAL A 350 9.38 8.73 -15.00
CA VAL A 350 7.98 9.08 -15.28
C VAL A 350 7.59 10.23 -14.36
N GLU A 351 7.60 11.44 -14.90
CA GLU A 351 6.88 12.55 -14.31
C GLU A 351 5.38 12.33 -14.57
N LEU A 352 4.63 12.08 -13.52
CA LEU A 352 3.17 12.01 -13.57
C LEU A 352 2.60 13.42 -13.43
N ASP A 353 2.45 14.10 -14.55
CA ASP A 353 1.64 15.31 -14.61
C ASP A 353 0.16 15.02 -14.32
N SER A 354 -0.43 15.90 -13.54
CA SER A 354 -1.83 15.89 -13.12
C SER A 354 -2.77 15.96 -14.33
N VAL A 355 -3.32 14.83 -14.74
CA VAL A 355 -4.38 14.78 -15.76
C VAL A 355 -5.70 15.25 -15.15
N SER A 356 -6.33 16.24 -15.76
CA SER A 356 -7.57 16.86 -15.27
C SER A 356 -8.74 15.87 -15.24
N PHE A 357 -9.59 16.00 -14.24
CA PHE A 357 -10.68 15.09 -13.85
C PHE A 357 -11.76 14.83 -14.94
N GLN A 358 -11.90 15.70 -15.94
CA GLN A 358 -12.90 15.52 -17.01
C GLN A 358 -12.52 14.46 -18.04
N SER A 359 -11.22 14.23 -18.27
CA SER A 359 -10.74 13.19 -19.20
C SER A 359 -10.78 11.77 -18.60
N VAL A 360 -10.82 11.62 -17.27
CA VAL A 360 -10.85 10.34 -16.57
C VAL A 360 -12.21 9.65 -16.71
N SER A 361 -13.30 10.42 -16.67
CA SER A 361 -14.67 9.90 -16.77
C SER A 361 -14.97 9.27 -18.14
N LEU A 362 -14.43 9.85 -19.21
CA LEU A 362 -14.58 9.33 -20.57
C LEU A 362 -13.74 8.07 -20.82
N ARG A 363 -12.52 8.00 -20.31
CA ARG A 363 -11.65 6.82 -20.49
C ARG A 363 -12.07 5.60 -19.65
N CYS A 364 -12.68 5.80 -18.49
CA CYS A 364 -13.29 4.69 -17.72
C CYS A 364 -14.45 4.06 -18.49
N LEU A 365 -15.21 4.85 -19.26
CA LEU A 365 -16.31 4.36 -20.11
C LEU A 365 -15.79 3.60 -21.33
N GLU A 366 -14.74 4.06 -21.98
CA GLU A 366 -14.16 3.39 -23.15
C GLU A 366 -13.54 2.03 -22.84
N THR A 367 -12.91 1.85 -21.68
CA THR A 367 -12.39 0.54 -21.25
C THR A 367 -13.47 -0.45 -20.85
N SER A 368 -14.67 0.02 -20.49
CA SER A 368 -15.82 -0.84 -20.19
C SER A 368 -16.54 -1.35 -21.44
N ILE A 369 -16.44 -0.65 -22.57
CA ILE A 369 -17.12 -0.98 -23.84
C ILE A 369 -16.31 -1.98 -24.69
N SER A 370 -15.00 -2.10 -24.49
CA SER A 370 -14.14 -3.01 -25.25
C SER A 370 -13.94 -4.39 -24.62
N MET A 371 -14.79 -4.80 -23.67
CA MET A 371 -14.72 -6.08 -22.95
C MET A 371 -16.00 -6.92 -23.08
N ASP A 372 -16.67 -6.87 -24.23
CA ASP A 372 -17.66 -7.89 -24.65
C ASP A 372 -17.01 -8.98 -25.50
#